data_5c9afe68ac34756c1a0c6360f172ae45
#
_entry.id   5c9afe68ac34756c1a0c6360f172ae45
#
_cell.length_a   1.000
_cell.length_b   1.000
_cell.length_c   1.000
_cell.angle_alpha   90.00
_cell.angle_beta   90.00
_cell.angle_gamma   90.00
#
_symmetry.space_group_name_H-M   'P 1'
#
loop_
_entity.id
_entity.type
_entity.pdbx_description
1 polymer ?
#
loop_
_entity_poly.entity_id
_entity_poly.type
_entity_poly.pdbx_seq_one_letter_code
_entity_poly.pdbx_strand_id
1 'polypeptide(L)'
;CGKYKKIRYKGVVCDRCGVEVTKSAVRRERMGHIELAAPVSHIWYFKGIPSRMGLILDISPRTLEKVLYFANYIVLDPADSGLMYKQVLTEREYQEARESYGEGFRVGMGAESIMELLKAIDLEKDSVELKAELQDATGQKRARIIKRLEVVESFRESGNRPEWMIMTVIPVIPPDLRPMVQLDGGRFATSDLNDLYRRIINRNNRLKRLLELGAPDIIVRNEKRMLQEAVDALIDNGRRGRPVTGPGNRALKSLSDM
;
A
#
# COMPACT_ATOMS: atom_id res chain seq x y z
N CYS A 1 -29.91 -16.67 3.10
CA CYS A 1 -31.16 -16.37 3.85
C CYS A 1 -32.16 -17.54 3.84
N GLY A 2 -31.93 -18.61 3.06
CA GLY A 2 -32.77 -19.81 3.00
C GLY A 2 -33.91 -19.74 1.99
N LYS A 3 -34.04 -18.71 1.19
CA LYS A 3 -35.06 -18.62 0.15
C LYS A 3 -34.86 -19.65 -0.96
N TYR A 4 -33.64 -19.86 -1.40
CA TYR A 4 -33.26 -20.85 -2.41
C TYR A 4 -32.32 -21.89 -1.81
N LYS A 5 -32.76 -23.12 -1.65
CA LYS A 5 -31.99 -24.20 -0.97
C LYS A 5 -31.68 -25.40 -1.86
N LYS A 6 -32.30 -25.51 -3.03
CA LYS A 6 -32.20 -26.70 -3.88
C LYS A 6 -31.26 -26.49 -5.06
N ILE A 7 -30.63 -27.58 -5.55
CA ILE A 7 -29.70 -27.61 -6.66
C ILE A 7 -30.27 -27.01 -7.95
N ARG A 8 -31.58 -27.08 -8.15
CA ARG A 8 -32.26 -26.47 -9.33
C ARG A 8 -32.07 -24.95 -9.43
N TYR A 9 -31.75 -24.30 -8.31
CA TYR A 9 -31.50 -22.83 -8.28
C TYR A 9 -30.05 -22.47 -8.45
N LYS A 10 -29.16 -23.41 -8.83
CA LYS A 10 -27.73 -23.16 -9.04
C LYS A 10 -27.52 -21.98 -10.00
N GLY A 11 -26.69 -21.03 -9.60
CA GLY A 11 -26.39 -19.82 -10.37
C GLY A 11 -27.34 -18.65 -10.18
N VAL A 12 -28.47 -18.84 -9.46
CA VAL A 12 -29.42 -17.77 -9.16
C VAL A 12 -28.85 -16.86 -8.08
N VAL A 13 -28.87 -15.55 -8.30
CA VAL A 13 -28.57 -14.56 -7.26
C VAL A 13 -29.85 -14.25 -6.51
N CYS A 14 -29.83 -14.42 -5.19
CA CYS A 14 -31.00 -14.17 -4.35
C CYS A 14 -31.37 -12.67 -4.35
N ASP A 15 -32.59 -12.36 -4.74
CA ASP A 15 -33.15 -11.00 -4.74
C ASP A 15 -33.29 -10.41 -3.32
N ARG A 16 -33.41 -11.26 -2.29
CA ARG A 16 -33.56 -10.83 -0.91
C ARG A 16 -32.25 -10.53 -0.21
N CYS A 17 -31.18 -11.33 -0.44
CA CYS A 17 -29.91 -11.22 0.30
C CYS A 17 -28.67 -11.06 -0.61
N GLY A 18 -28.84 -11.09 -1.92
CA GLY A 18 -27.74 -10.90 -2.89
C GLY A 18 -26.78 -12.08 -3.02
N VAL A 19 -26.98 -13.18 -2.30
CA VAL A 19 -26.09 -14.35 -2.34
C VAL A 19 -26.41 -15.22 -3.55
N GLU A 20 -25.36 -15.62 -4.28
CA GLU A 20 -25.45 -16.61 -5.36
C GLU A 20 -25.63 -18.02 -4.79
N VAL A 21 -26.55 -18.78 -5.35
CA VAL A 21 -26.76 -20.19 -5.01
C VAL A 21 -25.71 -21.04 -5.72
N THR A 22 -24.74 -21.54 -4.94
CA THR A 22 -23.62 -22.31 -5.45
C THR A 22 -23.16 -23.37 -4.42
N LYS A 23 -22.14 -24.14 -4.77
CA LYS A 23 -21.55 -25.13 -3.86
C LYS A 23 -20.88 -24.42 -2.66
N SER A 24 -20.93 -25.04 -1.48
CA SER A 24 -20.29 -24.51 -0.27
C SER A 24 -18.75 -24.36 -0.40
N ALA A 25 -18.11 -25.16 -1.24
CA ALA A 25 -16.68 -25.11 -1.50
C ALA A 25 -16.21 -23.73 -1.97
N VAL A 26 -17.04 -22.94 -2.67
CA VAL A 26 -16.68 -21.59 -3.13
C VAL A 26 -16.34 -20.64 -1.99
N ARG A 27 -16.84 -20.90 -0.78
CA ARG A 27 -16.51 -20.10 0.41
C ARG A 27 -15.04 -20.23 0.84
N ARG A 28 -14.33 -21.25 0.37
CA ARG A 28 -12.89 -21.44 0.57
C ARG A 28 -12.05 -20.99 -0.63
N GLU A 29 -12.67 -20.87 -1.79
CA GLU A 29 -11.97 -20.71 -3.07
C GLU A 29 -12.10 -19.29 -3.62
N ARG A 30 -13.28 -18.66 -3.50
CA ARG A 30 -13.53 -17.34 -4.10
C ARG A 30 -12.91 -16.23 -3.27
N MET A 31 -12.06 -15.45 -3.92
CA MET A 31 -11.50 -14.21 -3.40
C MET A 31 -12.46 -13.04 -3.64
N GLY A 32 -12.49 -12.09 -2.71
CA GLY A 32 -13.05 -10.77 -2.92
C GLY A 32 -11.94 -9.73 -3.15
N HIS A 33 -12.34 -8.46 -3.30
CA HIS A 33 -11.40 -7.35 -3.38
C HIS A 33 -12.01 -6.06 -2.84
N ILE A 34 -11.13 -5.13 -2.45
CA ILE A 34 -11.49 -3.78 -2.01
C ILE A 34 -10.75 -2.81 -2.94
N GLU A 35 -11.50 -2.06 -3.76
CA GLU A 35 -10.94 -0.98 -4.55
C GLU A 35 -10.67 0.21 -3.65
N LEU A 36 -9.41 0.65 -3.61
CA LEU A 36 -8.96 1.72 -2.73
C LEU A 36 -9.23 3.09 -3.35
N ALA A 37 -9.66 4.04 -2.51
CA ALA A 37 -9.86 5.44 -2.91
C ALA A 37 -8.54 6.19 -3.15
N ALA A 38 -7.44 5.69 -2.58
CA ALA A 38 -6.09 6.16 -2.83
C ALA A 38 -5.12 4.97 -2.82
N PRO A 39 -4.03 5.01 -3.61
CA PRO A 39 -3.02 3.97 -3.60
C PRO A 39 -2.35 3.84 -2.23
N VAL A 40 -1.91 2.62 -1.89
CA VAL A 40 -1.16 2.33 -0.68
C VAL A 40 0.10 1.52 -0.99
N SER A 41 1.15 1.71 -0.23
CA SER A 41 2.40 0.97 -0.35
C SER A 41 2.28 -0.40 0.33
N HIS A 42 2.82 -1.43 -0.28
CA HIS A 42 2.95 -2.74 0.35
C HIS A 42 4.12 -2.72 1.36
N ILE A 43 3.81 -2.97 2.63
CA ILE A 43 4.76 -2.82 3.74
C ILE A 43 6.01 -3.72 3.62
N TRP A 44 5.92 -4.90 3.02
CA TRP A 44 7.06 -5.79 2.85
C TRP A 44 8.13 -5.21 1.92
N TYR A 45 7.72 -4.54 0.84
CA TYR A 45 8.66 -3.92 -0.10
C TYR A 45 9.26 -2.61 0.42
N PHE A 46 8.55 -1.97 1.35
CA PHE A 46 9.00 -0.75 2.02
C PHE A 46 9.86 -1.05 3.27
N LYS A 47 9.34 -1.83 4.21
CA LYS A 47 10.00 -2.13 5.52
C LYS A 47 10.84 -3.41 5.51
N GLY A 48 10.97 -4.09 4.38
CA GLY A 48 11.89 -5.21 4.24
C GLY A 48 13.36 -4.77 4.47
N ILE A 49 14.22 -5.71 4.80
CA ILE A 49 15.66 -5.49 4.96
C ILE A 49 16.41 -6.36 3.95
N PRO A 50 16.98 -5.77 2.90
CA PRO A 50 16.92 -4.35 2.53
C PRO A 50 15.56 -3.93 1.93
N SER A 51 15.22 -2.64 2.03
CA SER A 51 14.02 -2.08 1.39
C SER A 51 14.14 -2.15 -0.13
N ARG A 52 13.32 -2.97 -0.78
CA ARG A 52 13.32 -3.11 -2.25
C ARG A 52 12.93 -1.81 -2.93
N MET A 53 11.90 -1.16 -2.41
CA MET A 53 11.44 0.15 -2.88
C MET A 53 12.50 1.24 -2.71
N GLY A 54 13.17 1.26 -1.56
CA GLY A 54 14.27 2.20 -1.30
C GLY A 54 15.47 1.99 -2.24
N LEU A 55 15.83 0.74 -2.53
CA LEU A 55 16.94 0.41 -3.43
C LEU A 55 16.66 0.82 -4.87
N ILE A 56 15.48 0.51 -5.40
CA ILE A 56 15.15 0.82 -6.80
C ILE A 56 15.00 2.32 -7.05
N LEU A 57 14.43 3.05 -6.08
CA LEU A 57 14.30 4.52 -6.15
C LEU A 57 15.58 5.28 -5.79
N ASP A 58 16.55 4.59 -5.20
CA ASP A 58 17.75 5.20 -4.60
C ASP A 58 17.42 6.22 -3.49
N ILE A 59 16.41 5.91 -2.69
CA ILE A 59 15.95 6.73 -1.57
C ILE A 59 16.14 5.95 -0.27
N SER A 60 16.64 6.63 0.78
CA SER A 60 16.80 5.98 2.08
C SER A 60 15.45 5.54 2.66
N PRO A 61 15.37 4.39 3.37
CA PRO A 61 14.11 3.94 3.98
C PRO A 61 13.48 4.96 4.94
N ARG A 62 14.31 5.73 5.67
CA ARG A 62 13.84 6.79 6.56
C ARG A 62 13.18 7.94 5.81
N THR A 63 13.78 8.33 4.70
CA THR A 63 13.26 9.38 3.82
C THR A 63 11.97 8.92 3.16
N LEU A 64 11.95 7.70 2.64
CA LEU A 64 10.79 7.09 2.02
C LEU A 64 9.60 6.99 2.99
N GLU A 65 9.86 6.63 4.25
CA GLU A 65 8.84 6.60 5.30
C GLU A 65 8.16 7.96 5.51
N LYS A 66 8.94 9.03 5.55
CA LYS A 66 8.39 10.39 5.72
C LYS A 66 7.45 10.78 4.58
N VAL A 67 7.75 10.37 3.37
CA VAL A 67 6.89 10.63 2.20
C VAL A 67 5.65 9.75 2.22
N LEU A 68 5.79 8.44 2.42
CA LEU A 68 4.67 7.49 2.42
C LEU A 68 3.63 7.78 3.49
N TYR A 69 4.05 8.30 4.65
CA TYR A 69 3.16 8.59 5.78
C TYR A 69 2.83 10.09 5.92
N PHE A 70 2.94 10.84 4.84
CA PHE A 70 2.46 12.23 4.73
C PHE A 70 3.14 13.22 5.68
N ALA A 71 4.40 12.96 6.09
CA ALA A 71 5.18 13.88 6.88
C ALA A 71 5.95 14.91 6.03
N ASN A 72 6.41 14.49 4.85
CA ASN A 72 7.22 15.32 3.95
C ASN A 72 6.73 15.21 2.50
N TYR A 73 7.02 16.25 1.72
CA TYR A 73 6.83 16.26 0.27
C TYR A 73 8.02 15.65 -0.45
N ILE A 74 7.78 15.14 -1.66
CA ILE A 74 8.83 14.73 -2.60
C ILE A 74 8.64 15.46 -3.92
N VAL A 75 9.74 15.97 -4.50
CA VAL A 75 9.72 16.65 -5.78
C VAL A 75 9.56 15.64 -6.90
N LEU A 76 8.46 15.77 -7.64
CA LEU A 76 8.11 14.94 -8.80
C LEU A 76 8.61 15.57 -10.11
N ASP A 77 8.54 16.90 -10.20
CA ASP A 77 9.03 17.67 -11.31
C ASP A 77 9.60 18.98 -10.79
N PRO A 78 10.93 19.19 -10.88
CA PRO A 78 11.55 20.44 -10.41
C PRO A 78 11.30 21.63 -11.36
N ALA A 79 10.94 21.40 -12.62
CA ALA A 79 10.85 22.43 -13.65
C ALA A 79 12.09 23.36 -13.65
N ASP A 80 11.89 24.68 -13.77
CA ASP A 80 12.96 25.69 -13.73
C ASP A 80 13.28 26.19 -12.30
N SER A 81 12.82 25.48 -11.27
CA SER A 81 13.17 25.79 -9.87
C SER A 81 14.59 25.31 -9.53
N GLY A 82 15.16 25.82 -8.48
CA GLY A 82 16.46 25.35 -7.95
C GLY A 82 16.37 24.01 -7.21
N LEU A 83 15.22 23.31 -7.28
CA LEU A 83 15.00 22.02 -6.62
C LEU A 83 15.57 20.87 -7.45
N MET A 84 15.86 19.75 -6.78
CA MET A 84 16.29 18.52 -7.44
C MET A 84 15.16 17.50 -7.53
N TYR A 85 15.14 16.72 -8.61
CA TYR A 85 14.25 15.57 -8.76
C TYR A 85 14.42 14.59 -7.59
N LYS A 86 13.31 14.11 -7.01
CA LYS A 86 13.27 13.28 -5.80
C LYS A 86 13.76 13.97 -4.51
N GLN A 87 14.01 15.27 -4.52
CA GLN A 87 14.30 16.00 -3.29
C GLN A 87 13.12 15.93 -2.34
N VAL A 88 13.40 15.70 -1.04
CA VAL A 88 12.37 15.66 -0.01
C VAL A 88 12.36 16.97 0.75
N LEU A 89 11.17 17.56 0.88
CA LEU A 89 10.94 18.86 1.50
C LEU A 89 10.04 18.69 2.73
N THR A 90 10.39 19.40 3.79
CA THR A 90 9.48 19.65 4.89
C THR A 90 8.37 20.62 4.48
N GLU A 91 7.32 20.75 5.28
CA GLU A 91 6.26 21.74 5.03
C GLU A 91 6.84 23.16 4.91
N ARG A 92 7.79 23.53 5.77
CA ARG A 92 8.45 24.81 5.74
C ARG A 92 9.23 25.04 4.45
N GLU A 93 10.09 24.10 4.07
CA GLU A 93 10.89 24.16 2.84
C GLU A 93 10.00 24.22 1.60
N TYR A 94 8.85 23.53 1.62
CA TYR A 94 7.87 23.61 0.55
C TYR A 94 7.26 25.01 0.42
N GLN A 95 6.90 25.64 1.53
CA GLN A 95 6.37 27.00 1.52
C GLN A 95 7.43 28.00 1.05
N GLU A 96 8.66 27.90 1.55
CA GLU A 96 9.79 28.73 1.11
C GLU A 96 10.07 28.56 -0.40
N ALA A 97 9.97 27.33 -0.92
CA ALA A 97 10.12 27.06 -2.35
C ALA A 97 8.98 27.66 -3.17
N ARG A 98 7.74 27.60 -2.70
CA ARG A 98 6.59 28.25 -3.37
C ARG A 98 6.73 29.79 -3.41
N GLU A 99 7.19 30.39 -2.34
CA GLU A 99 7.45 31.83 -2.29
C GLU A 99 8.57 32.26 -3.26
N SER A 100 9.62 31.43 -3.37
CA SER A 100 10.79 31.74 -4.19
C SER A 100 10.60 31.44 -5.69
N TYR A 101 9.92 30.35 -6.03
CA TYR A 101 9.82 29.81 -7.42
C TYR A 101 8.38 29.80 -7.96
N GLY A 102 7.38 30.21 -7.17
CA GLY A 102 5.97 30.14 -7.58
C GLY A 102 5.42 28.73 -7.65
N GLU A 103 4.49 28.48 -8.59
CA GLU A 103 3.79 27.19 -8.74
C GLU A 103 4.33 26.33 -9.91
N GLY A 104 5.48 26.69 -10.48
CA GLY A 104 6.00 26.01 -11.66
C GLY A 104 6.50 24.58 -11.43
N PHE A 105 6.88 24.23 -10.22
CA PHE A 105 7.35 22.89 -9.85
C PHE A 105 6.24 22.02 -9.28
N ARG A 106 6.41 20.70 -9.31
CA ARG A 106 5.43 19.74 -8.84
C ARG A 106 5.98 18.85 -7.73
N VAL A 107 5.25 18.76 -6.64
CA VAL A 107 5.55 17.90 -5.49
C VAL A 107 4.35 17.00 -5.16
N GLY A 108 4.59 15.99 -4.37
CA GLY A 108 3.52 15.12 -3.90
C GLY A 108 3.87 14.47 -2.56
N MET A 109 2.89 13.75 -2.00
CA MET A 109 3.02 12.99 -0.76
C MET A 109 2.35 11.63 -0.91
N GLY A 110 2.73 10.69 -0.04
CA GLY A 110 2.09 9.38 0.05
C GLY A 110 2.46 8.41 -1.06
N ALA A 111 1.80 7.27 -1.07
CA ALA A 111 2.06 6.18 -2.00
C ALA A 111 1.79 6.56 -3.47
N GLU A 112 0.87 7.47 -3.73
CA GLU A 112 0.57 7.96 -5.07
C GLU A 112 1.79 8.60 -5.73
N SER A 113 2.51 9.46 -5.00
CA SER A 113 3.74 10.09 -5.46
C SER A 113 4.85 9.08 -5.70
N ILE A 114 5.00 8.10 -4.81
CA ILE A 114 5.98 7.03 -4.97
C ILE A 114 5.63 6.15 -6.18
N MET A 115 4.36 5.89 -6.42
CA MET A 115 3.91 5.15 -7.61
C MET A 115 4.30 5.88 -8.90
N GLU A 116 4.15 7.20 -8.95
CA GLU A 116 4.57 8.00 -10.10
C GLU A 116 6.08 7.88 -10.35
N LEU A 117 6.90 7.98 -9.29
CA LEU A 117 8.35 7.80 -9.40
C LEU A 117 8.73 6.40 -9.86
N LEU A 118 8.03 5.37 -9.37
CA LEU A 118 8.26 3.98 -9.78
C LEU A 118 7.88 3.73 -11.24
N LYS A 119 6.79 4.34 -11.73
CA LYS A 119 6.39 4.27 -13.15
C LYS A 119 7.42 4.90 -14.09
N ALA A 120 8.12 5.93 -13.63
CA ALA A 120 9.12 6.65 -14.41
C ALA A 120 10.45 5.89 -14.55
N ILE A 121 10.64 4.77 -13.84
CA ILE A 121 11.87 3.98 -13.90
C ILE A 121 11.99 3.26 -15.24
N ASP A 122 13.13 3.47 -15.91
CA ASP A 122 13.55 2.70 -17.07
C ASP A 122 14.57 1.64 -16.63
N LEU A 123 14.11 0.41 -16.49
CA LEU A 123 14.90 -0.71 -15.98
C LEU A 123 16.10 -1.05 -16.90
N GLU A 124 15.95 -0.91 -18.21
CA GLU A 124 17.04 -1.18 -19.17
C GLU A 124 18.16 -0.14 -19.02
N LYS A 125 17.78 1.13 -18.98
CA LYS A 125 18.73 2.25 -18.78
C LYS A 125 19.43 2.13 -17.44
N ASP A 126 18.69 1.91 -16.35
CA ASP A 126 19.24 1.78 -15.00
C ASP A 126 20.20 0.60 -14.90
N SER A 127 19.89 -0.53 -15.55
CA SER A 127 20.78 -1.71 -15.61
C SER A 127 22.13 -1.36 -16.27
N VAL A 128 22.09 -0.69 -17.40
CA VAL A 128 23.34 -0.28 -18.14
C VAL A 128 24.16 0.71 -17.32
N GLU A 129 23.53 1.73 -16.75
CA GLU A 129 24.19 2.75 -15.94
C GLU A 129 24.85 2.15 -14.69
N LEU A 130 24.11 1.32 -13.95
CA LEU A 130 24.64 0.67 -12.74
C LEU A 130 25.79 -0.31 -13.04
N LYS A 131 25.74 -1.03 -14.17
CA LYS A 131 26.85 -1.91 -14.61
C LYS A 131 28.10 -1.09 -14.96
N ALA A 132 27.94 0.07 -15.60
CA ALA A 132 29.05 0.96 -15.90
C ALA A 132 29.67 1.55 -14.61
N GLU A 133 28.83 2.07 -13.70
CA GLU A 133 29.29 2.58 -12.41
C GLU A 133 30.00 1.53 -11.55
N LEU A 134 29.60 0.27 -11.66
CA LEU A 134 30.19 -0.83 -10.89
C LEU A 134 31.67 -1.07 -11.21
N GLN A 135 32.11 -0.75 -12.42
CA GLN A 135 33.50 -0.93 -12.85
C GLN A 135 34.47 -0.05 -12.05
N ASP A 136 34.08 1.20 -11.78
CA ASP A 136 34.93 2.16 -11.09
C ASP A 136 34.64 2.27 -9.58
N ALA A 137 33.57 1.62 -9.10
CA ALA A 137 33.16 1.71 -7.71
C ALA A 137 33.94 0.79 -6.80
N THR A 138 34.30 1.28 -5.60
CA THR A 138 35.01 0.54 -4.55
C THR A 138 34.31 0.66 -3.19
N GLY A 139 34.64 -0.25 -2.26
CA GLY A 139 34.16 -0.18 -0.89
C GLY A 139 32.63 -0.20 -0.74
N GLN A 140 32.11 0.66 0.08
CA GLN A 140 30.65 0.72 0.38
C GLN A 140 29.81 1.17 -0.82
N LYS A 141 30.34 2.02 -1.69
CA LYS A 141 29.66 2.44 -2.92
C LYS A 141 29.41 1.22 -3.82
N ARG A 142 30.42 0.38 -4.02
CA ARG A 142 30.30 -0.86 -4.79
C ARG A 142 29.23 -1.79 -4.22
N ALA A 143 29.23 -2.00 -2.91
CA ALA A 143 28.23 -2.86 -2.26
C ALA A 143 26.80 -2.33 -2.44
N ARG A 144 26.59 -1.00 -2.39
CA ARG A 144 25.28 -0.38 -2.64
C ARG A 144 24.84 -0.55 -4.10
N ILE A 145 25.73 -0.35 -5.05
CA ILE A 145 25.44 -0.53 -6.48
C ILE A 145 25.05 -1.97 -6.77
N ILE A 146 25.76 -2.95 -6.22
CA ILE A 146 25.44 -4.37 -6.39
C ILE A 146 24.01 -4.67 -5.90
N LYS A 147 23.65 -4.21 -4.72
CA LYS A 147 22.29 -4.41 -4.17
C LYS A 147 21.20 -3.77 -5.04
N ARG A 148 21.47 -2.56 -5.57
CA ARG A 148 20.54 -1.89 -6.48
C ARG A 148 20.40 -2.65 -7.79
N LEU A 149 21.52 -3.04 -8.38
CA LEU A 149 21.58 -3.78 -9.64
C LEU A 149 20.84 -5.12 -9.52
N GLU A 150 21.00 -5.84 -8.41
CA GLU A 150 20.27 -7.08 -8.13
C GLU A 150 18.74 -6.87 -8.18
N VAL A 151 18.23 -5.80 -7.58
CA VAL A 151 16.80 -5.47 -7.60
C VAL A 151 16.34 -5.08 -9.02
N VAL A 152 17.10 -4.25 -9.72
CA VAL A 152 16.78 -3.83 -11.09
C VAL A 152 16.74 -5.03 -12.04
N GLU A 153 17.74 -5.91 -11.98
CA GLU A 153 17.80 -7.14 -12.81
C GLU A 153 16.64 -8.08 -12.47
N SER A 154 16.29 -8.23 -11.19
CA SER A 154 15.16 -9.08 -10.78
C SER A 154 13.84 -8.59 -11.37
N PHE A 155 13.60 -7.28 -11.42
CA PHE A 155 12.43 -6.72 -12.09
C PHE A 155 12.48 -6.90 -13.60
N ARG A 156 13.64 -6.66 -14.21
CA ARG A 156 13.84 -6.77 -15.65
C ARG A 156 13.62 -8.18 -16.14
N GLU A 157 14.21 -9.18 -15.49
CA GLU A 157 14.12 -10.59 -15.86
C GLU A 157 12.74 -11.20 -15.63
N SER A 158 12.06 -10.80 -14.55
CA SER A 158 10.72 -11.29 -14.22
C SER A 158 9.61 -10.66 -15.05
N GLY A 159 9.87 -9.52 -15.70
CA GLY A 159 8.85 -8.72 -16.38
C GLY A 159 7.87 -8.01 -15.45
N ASN A 160 8.10 -8.04 -14.13
CA ASN A 160 7.30 -7.29 -13.17
C ASN A 160 7.64 -5.80 -13.23
N ARG A 161 6.61 -4.96 -13.05
CA ARG A 161 6.81 -3.51 -13.00
C ARG A 161 7.01 -3.02 -11.57
N PRO A 162 7.97 -2.08 -11.34
CA PRO A 162 8.23 -1.53 -10.01
C PRO A 162 7.00 -0.89 -9.35
N GLU A 163 6.14 -0.22 -10.12
CA GLU A 163 4.92 0.39 -9.60
C GLU A 163 3.90 -0.58 -9.02
N TRP A 164 4.02 -1.87 -9.29
CA TRP A 164 3.16 -2.91 -8.69
C TRP A 164 3.44 -3.14 -7.20
N MET A 165 4.51 -2.59 -6.65
CA MET A 165 4.74 -2.55 -5.21
C MET A 165 3.77 -1.59 -4.49
N ILE A 166 3.07 -0.75 -5.24
CA ILE A 166 1.98 0.11 -4.76
C ILE A 166 0.66 -0.52 -5.18
N MET A 167 -0.24 -0.67 -4.23
CA MET A 167 -1.52 -1.35 -4.41
C MET A 167 -2.65 -0.35 -4.57
N THR A 168 -3.51 -0.57 -5.55
CA THR A 168 -4.77 0.17 -5.76
C THR A 168 -5.99 -0.68 -5.37
N VAL A 169 -5.79 -1.98 -5.22
CA VAL A 169 -6.82 -2.96 -4.86
C VAL A 169 -6.25 -3.90 -3.80
N ILE A 170 -7.02 -4.18 -2.76
CA ILE A 170 -6.67 -5.14 -1.72
C ILE A 170 -7.44 -6.44 -1.94
N PRO A 171 -6.77 -7.58 -2.09
CA PRO A 171 -7.44 -8.87 -2.16
C PRO A 171 -8.04 -9.25 -0.80
N VAL A 172 -9.24 -9.82 -0.83
CA VAL A 172 -9.93 -10.31 0.36
C VAL A 172 -9.97 -11.83 0.31
N ILE A 173 -9.39 -12.49 1.30
CA ILE A 173 -9.35 -13.94 1.35
C ILE A 173 -10.75 -14.53 1.54
N PRO A 174 -10.96 -15.77 1.09
CA PRO A 174 -12.28 -16.42 1.18
C PRO A 174 -12.87 -16.44 2.60
N PRO A 175 -14.19 -16.38 2.75
CA PRO A 175 -14.86 -16.31 4.06
C PRO A 175 -14.52 -17.45 5.01
N ASP A 176 -14.35 -18.67 4.50
CA ASP A 176 -14.04 -19.84 5.34
C ASP A 176 -12.60 -19.84 5.87
N LEU A 177 -11.71 -19.02 5.30
CA LEU A 177 -10.35 -18.81 5.81
C LEU A 177 -10.30 -17.72 6.91
N ARG A 178 -11.39 -16.99 7.14
CA ARG A 178 -11.58 -15.99 8.19
C ARG A 178 -12.92 -16.17 8.88
N PRO A 179 -13.16 -17.32 9.52
CA PRO A 179 -14.48 -17.72 9.97
C PRO A 179 -15.03 -16.80 11.07
N MET A 180 -16.37 -16.69 11.07
CA MET A 180 -17.14 -16.14 12.17
C MET A 180 -18.07 -17.24 12.67
N VAL A 181 -17.90 -17.66 13.93
CA VAL A 181 -18.65 -18.75 14.54
C VAL A 181 -19.51 -18.25 15.70
N GLN A 182 -20.72 -18.78 15.81
CA GLN A 182 -21.59 -18.50 16.94
C GLN A 182 -21.22 -19.40 18.12
N LEU A 183 -20.99 -18.76 19.27
CA LEU A 183 -20.76 -19.45 20.53
C LEU A 183 -22.07 -19.67 21.28
N ASP A 184 -22.03 -20.56 22.26
CA ASP A 184 -23.13 -20.74 23.20
C ASP A 184 -23.48 -19.40 23.88
N GLY A 185 -24.79 -19.10 23.98
CA GLY A 185 -25.28 -17.82 24.53
C GLY A 185 -25.38 -16.68 23.51
N GLY A 186 -25.32 -16.98 22.19
CA GLY A 186 -25.58 -16.01 21.11
C GLY A 186 -24.44 -15.03 20.81
N ARG A 187 -23.27 -15.21 21.45
CA ARG A 187 -22.05 -14.44 21.11
C ARG A 187 -21.38 -15.00 19.88
N PHE A 188 -20.70 -14.13 19.12
CA PHE A 188 -19.93 -14.53 17.96
C PHE A 188 -18.42 -14.41 18.26
N ALA A 189 -17.68 -15.47 17.91
CA ALA A 189 -16.23 -15.41 17.80
C ALA A 189 -15.86 -15.20 16.33
N THR A 190 -14.98 -14.25 16.06
CA THR A 190 -14.58 -13.91 14.71
C THR A 190 -13.05 -13.91 14.57
N SER A 191 -12.56 -14.22 13.37
CA SER A 191 -11.14 -14.06 13.05
C SER A 191 -10.71 -12.59 13.16
N ASP A 192 -9.49 -12.37 13.64
CA ASP A 192 -8.88 -11.04 13.70
C ASP A 192 -8.84 -10.36 12.32
N LEU A 193 -8.70 -11.12 11.24
CA LEU A 193 -8.71 -10.61 9.88
C LEU A 193 -10.00 -9.87 9.53
N ASN A 194 -11.14 -10.32 10.03
CA ASN A 194 -12.40 -9.62 9.78
C ASN A 194 -12.41 -8.21 10.39
N ASP A 195 -11.78 -8.02 11.55
CA ASP A 195 -11.63 -6.69 12.14
C ASP A 195 -10.66 -5.81 11.32
N LEU A 196 -9.55 -6.38 10.86
CA LEU A 196 -8.58 -5.67 10.03
C LEU A 196 -9.18 -5.26 8.68
N TYR A 197 -9.92 -6.14 8.00
CA TYR A 197 -10.64 -5.79 6.78
C TYR A 197 -11.71 -4.72 7.02
N ARG A 198 -12.47 -4.82 8.11
CA ARG A 198 -13.47 -3.82 8.47
C ARG A 198 -12.86 -2.44 8.67
N ARG A 199 -11.69 -2.35 9.29
CA ARG A 199 -10.95 -1.09 9.46
C ARG A 199 -10.58 -0.47 8.12
N ILE A 200 -10.09 -1.28 7.18
CA ILE A 200 -9.79 -0.81 5.81
C ILE A 200 -11.05 -0.30 5.12
N ILE A 201 -12.12 -1.06 5.12
CA ILE A 201 -13.38 -0.68 4.47
C ILE A 201 -13.91 0.63 5.04
N ASN A 202 -13.93 0.79 6.36
CA ASN A 202 -14.41 2.01 7.00
C ASN A 202 -13.56 3.23 6.64
N ARG A 203 -12.22 3.10 6.65
CA ARG A 203 -11.30 4.17 6.26
C ARG A 203 -11.43 4.51 4.78
N ASN A 204 -11.53 3.49 3.94
CA ASN A 204 -11.70 3.65 2.50
C ASN A 204 -13.00 4.37 2.15
N ASN A 205 -14.12 3.98 2.75
CA ASN A 205 -15.41 4.62 2.53
C ASN A 205 -15.42 6.07 3.02
N ARG A 206 -14.78 6.33 4.17
CA ARG A 206 -14.63 7.68 4.70
C ARG A 206 -13.79 8.56 3.78
N LEU A 207 -12.68 8.02 3.26
CA LEU A 207 -11.84 8.74 2.31
C LEU A 207 -12.59 9.07 1.01
N LYS A 208 -13.33 8.11 0.44
CA LYS A 208 -14.17 8.34 -0.74
C LYS A 208 -15.13 9.52 -0.50
N ARG A 209 -15.82 9.51 0.61
CA ARG A 209 -16.76 10.57 0.97
C ARG A 209 -16.08 11.93 1.15
N LEU A 210 -14.89 11.97 1.78
CA LEU A 210 -14.12 13.21 1.92
C LEU A 210 -13.68 13.77 0.58
N LEU A 211 -13.27 12.92 -0.35
CA LEU A 211 -12.89 13.32 -1.71
C LEU A 211 -14.10 13.85 -2.51
N GLU A 212 -15.25 13.18 -2.42
CA GLU A 212 -16.49 13.61 -3.06
C GLU A 212 -17.00 14.97 -2.55
N LEU A 213 -16.81 15.23 -1.26
CA LEU A 213 -17.22 16.49 -0.62
C LEU A 213 -16.22 17.64 -0.80
N GLY A 214 -15.06 17.38 -1.41
CA GLY A 214 -14.00 18.37 -1.55
C GLY A 214 -13.43 18.84 -0.20
N ALA A 215 -13.27 17.92 0.76
CA ALA A 215 -12.76 18.24 2.10
C ALA A 215 -11.38 18.90 2.05
N PRO A 216 -11.00 19.68 3.07
CA PRO A 216 -9.67 20.29 3.17
C PRO A 216 -8.55 19.26 3.06
N ASP A 217 -7.47 19.64 2.37
CA ASP A 217 -6.35 18.75 2.05
C ASP A 217 -5.72 18.09 3.28
N ILE A 218 -5.62 18.81 4.39
CA ILE A 218 -5.08 18.29 5.65
C ILE A 218 -5.91 17.11 6.20
N ILE A 219 -7.23 17.16 6.05
CA ILE A 219 -8.15 16.10 6.48
C ILE A 219 -8.02 14.89 5.55
N VAL A 220 -7.94 15.13 4.24
CA VAL A 220 -7.76 14.09 3.22
C VAL A 220 -6.42 13.36 3.42
N ARG A 221 -5.33 14.10 3.62
CA ARG A 221 -4.00 13.52 3.89
C ARG A 221 -4.01 12.64 5.13
N ASN A 222 -4.64 13.10 6.21
CA ASN A 222 -4.73 12.32 7.44
C ASN A 222 -5.51 11.02 7.24
N GLU A 223 -6.61 11.04 6.49
CA GLU A 223 -7.38 9.82 6.19
C GLU A 223 -6.62 8.88 5.24
N LYS A 224 -5.90 9.40 4.25
CA LYS A 224 -5.00 8.61 3.40
C LYS A 224 -3.91 7.93 4.23
N ARG A 225 -3.30 8.64 5.19
CA ARG A 225 -2.32 8.06 6.11
C ARG A 225 -2.91 6.94 6.96
N MET A 226 -4.12 7.15 7.50
CA MET A 226 -4.81 6.14 8.29
C MET A 226 -5.19 4.90 7.46
N LEU A 227 -5.55 5.09 6.18
CA LEU A 227 -5.79 3.97 5.25
C LEU A 227 -4.51 3.18 5.00
N GLN A 228 -3.38 3.86 4.77
CA GLN A 228 -2.07 3.22 4.63
C GLN A 228 -1.73 2.38 5.88
N GLU A 229 -1.91 2.92 7.07
CA GLU A 229 -1.66 2.22 8.32
C GLU A 229 -2.60 1.01 8.53
N ALA A 230 -3.86 1.12 8.13
CA ALA A 230 -4.81 0.02 8.20
C ALA A 230 -4.42 -1.15 7.28
N VAL A 231 -3.93 -0.85 6.09
CA VAL A 231 -3.43 -1.87 5.14
C VAL A 231 -2.13 -2.50 5.65
N ASP A 232 -1.22 -1.71 6.21
CA ASP A 232 0.00 -2.22 6.84
C ASP A 232 -0.33 -3.25 7.94
N ALA A 233 -1.30 -2.95 8.79
CA ALA A 233 -1.75 -3.84 9.85
C ALA A 233 -2.40 -5.14 9.32
N LEU A 234 -3.13 -5.08 8.20
CA LEU A 234 -3.68 -6.28 7.57
C LEU A 234 -2.59 -7.22 7.07
N ILE A 235 -1.55 -6.68 6.45
CA ILE A 235 -0.48 -7.48 5.84
C ILE A 235 0.49 -8.01 6.90
N ASP A 236 1.02 -7.14 7.75
CA ASP A 236 2.05 -7.47 8.75
C ASP A 236 1.93 -6.54 9.97
N ASN A 237 1.04 -6.89 10.88
CA ASN A 237 0.75 -6.07 12.05
C ASN A 237 1.94 -6.01 13.02
N GLY A 238 2.38 -4.80 13.34
CA GLY A 238 3.55 -4.54 14.19
C GLY A 238 4.88 -4.38 13.44
N ARG A 239 4.90 -4.53 12.11
CA ARG A 239 6.09 -4.28 11.29
C ARG A 239 6.56 -2.83 11.36
N ARG A 240 5.60 -1.91 11.47
CA ARG A 240 5.82 -0.48 11.60
C ARG A 240 5.25 0.03 12.94
N GLY A 241 6.08 0.02 13.99
CA GLY A 241 5.73 0.54 15.30
C GLY A 241 4.82 -0.39 16.11
N ARG A 242 3.95 0.19 16.94
CA ARG A 242 3.07 -0.58 17.82
C ARG A 242 2.00 -1.31 17.01
N PRO A 243 1.77 -2.62 17.27
CA PRO A 243 0.73 -3.36 16.61
C PRO A 243 -0.66 -2.84 16.98
N VAL A 244 -1.60 -2.96 16.06
CA VAL A 244 -3.01 -2.75 16.32
C VAL A 244 -3.52 -3.85 17.25
N THR A 245 -4.25 -3.47 18.28
CA THR A 245 -4.75 -4.38 19.31
C THR A 245 -6.27 -4.51 19.28
N GLY A 246 -6.73 -5.65 19.75
CA GLY A 246 -8.13 -5.95 19.98
C GLY A 246 -8.49 -5.95 21.48
N PRO A 247 -9.59 -6.58 21.86
CA PRO A 247 -9.99 -6.73 23.24
C PRO A 247 -8.89 -7.34 24.12
N GLY A 248 -8.72 -6.82 25.33
CA GLY A 248 -7.65 -7.27 26.24
C GLY A 248 -6.24 -6.83 25.84
N ASN A 249 -6.11 -5.81 25.00
CA ASN A 249 -4.84 -5.27 24.50
C ASN A 249 -3.95 -6.31 23.79
N ARG A 250 -4.53 -7.38 23.27
CA ARG A 250 -3.86 -8.41 22.49
C ARG A 250 -3.64 -7.91 21.05
N ALA A 251 -2.44 -8.07 20.53
CA ALA A 251 -2.15 -7.77 19.13
C ALA A 251 -3.00 -8.64 18.19
N LEU A 252 -3.62 -8.02 17.19
CA LEU A 252 -4.40 -8.74 16.18
C LEU A 252 -3.45 -9.51 15.24
N LYS A 253 -3.81 -10.76 14.93
CA LYS A 253 -3.10 -11.58 13.94
C LYS A 253 -3.39 -11.07 12.53
N SER A 254 -2.32 -10.77 11.80
CA SER A 254 -2.34 -10.31 10.41
C SER A 254 -2.21 -11.47 9.42
N LEU A 255 -2.21 -11.16 8.11
CA LEU A 255 -2.01 -12.17 7.07
C LEU A 255 -0.64 -12.86 7.18
N SER A 256 0.39 -12.14 7.61
CA SER A 256 1.74 -12.72 7.82
C SER A 256 1.82 -13.70 9.00
N ASP A 257 0.84 -13.67 9.90
CA ASP A 257 0.77 -14.56 11.07
C ASP A 257 0.00 -15.85 10.82
N MET A 258 -0.58 -16.00 9.63
CA MET A 258 -1.31 -17.19 9.18
C MET A 258 -0.36 -18.20 8.54
#